data_9b613101875523b6ec588fe1cd18db5c
#
_entry.id   9b613101875523b6ec588fe1cd18db5c
#
_cell.length_a   1.000
_cell.length_b   1.000
_cell.length_c   1.000
_cell.angle_alpha   90.00
_cell.angle_beta   90.00
_cell.angle_gamma   90.00
#
_symmetry.space_group_name_H-M   'P 1'
#
loop_
_entity.id
_entity.type
_entity.pdbx_description
1 polymer ?
#
loop_
_entity_poly.entity_id
_entity_poly.type
_entity_poly.pdbx_seq_one_letter_code
_entity_poly.pdbx_strand_id
1 'polypeptide(L)'
;EQTERNAHMDTRYYLAVDIGASSGRHMLAHMENGKMVLEEIYRFPNSMTEKAGHKVWEVDRLFEEILTGMKKCLEMGKIPHSMGIDTWAVDFVLLDENDKMLGDAAAYRDDRTKDIDKAVYQFVSETELYTRTGIQKQNFNTIYQLMAVKKQNPQLFSKAKTMLMIPDYFHFLLTGKR
;
A
#
# COMPACT_ATOMS: atom_id res chain seq x y z
N GLU A 1 -47.78 -16.90 -8.39
CA GLU A 1 -46.98 -17.50 -7.28
C GLU A 1 -45.60 -18.05 -7.71
N GLN A 2 -45.26 -18.09 -9.01
CA GLN A 2 -43.97 -18.58 -9.51
C GLN A 2 -42.99 -17.44 -9.85
N THR A 3 -43.44 -16.20 -9.84
CA THR A 3 -42.64 -15.02 -10.24
C THR A 3 -41.96 -14.33 -9.05
N GLU A 4 -42.33 -14.64 -7.82
CA GLU A 4 -41.75 -14.02 -6.60
C GLU A 4 -40.61 -14.82 -5.96
N ARG A 5 -40.30 -16.03 -6.43
CA ARG A 5 -39.22 -16.87 -5.88
C ARG A 5 -37.81 -16.59 -6.43
N ASN A 6 -37.64 -15.68 -7.40
CA ASN A 6 -36.34 -15.42 -8.04
C ASN A 6 -35.67 -14.09 -7.65
N ALA A 7 -36.10 -13.41 -6.57
CA ALA A 7 -35.63 -12.07 -6.21
C ALA A 7 -34.60 -12.03 -5.08
N HIS A 8 -34.12 -13.15 -4.55
CA HIS A 8 -32.98 -13.18 -3.64
C HIS A 8 -31.77 -13.83 -4.32
N MET A 9 -31.29 -13.23 -5.42
CA MET A 9 -29.88 -13.40 -5.74
C MET A 9 -29.11 -12.64 -4.65
N ASP A 10 -28.39 -13.39 -3.79
CA ASP A 10 -27.53 -12.80 -2.77
C ASP A 10 -26.67 -11.71 -3.39
N THR A 11 -26.89 -10.46 -2.98
CA THR A 11 -26.13 -9.32 -3.47
C THR A 11 -24.67 -9.54 -3.10
N ARG A 12 -23.80 -9.67 -4.10
CA ARG A 12 -22.36 -9.81 -3.87
C ARG A 12 -21.74 -8.44 -3.67
N TYR A 13 -21.08 -8.28 -2.53
CA TYR A 13 -20.32 -7.09 -2.20
C TYR A 13 -18.82 -7.27 -2.48
N TYR A 14 -18.16 -6.17 -2.82
CA TYR A 14 -16.72 -6.08 -3.06
C TYR A 14 -16.19 -4.87 -2.32
N LEU A 15 -15.08 -5.03 -1.60
CA LEU A 15 -14.49 -3.95 -0.82
C LEU A 15 -13.24 -3.42 -1.49
N ALA A 16 -13.20 -2.13 -1.76
CA ALA A 16 -12.00 -1.40 -2.18
C ALA A 16 -11.51 -0.52 -1.03
N VAL A 17 -10.26 -0.70 -0.64
CA VAL A 17 -9.57 0.14 0.35
C VAL A 17 -8.57 1.01 -0.40
N ASP A 18 -8.85 2.31 -0.48
CA ASP A 18 -8.05 3.31 -1.20
C ASP A 18 -7.39 4.22 -0.17
N ILE A 19 -6.05 4.09 -0.02
CA ILE A 19 -5.27 4.84 0.97
C ILE A 19 -4.35 5.82 0.24
N GLY A 20 -4.72 7.08 0.24
CA GLY A 20 -3.88 8.16 -0.25
C GLY A 20 -2.95 8.73 0.82
N ALA A 21 -2.09 9.68 0.43
CA ALA A 21 -1.13 10.32 1.33
C ALA A 21 -1.77 11.20 2.43
N SER A 22 -3.03 11.58 2.28
CA SER A 22 -3.75 12.46 3.23
C SER A 22 -4.98 11.83 3.87
N SER A 23 -5.54 10.79 3.29
CA SER A 23 -6.69 10.05 3.85
C SER A 23 -6.81 8.68 3.22
N GLY A 24 -7.45 7.75 3.92
CA GLY A 24 -7.90 6.47 3.39
C GLY A 24 -9.40 6.33 3.46
N ARG A 25 -9.97 5.49 2.62
CA ARG A 25 -11.41 5.20 2.58
C ARG A 25 -11.68 3.76 2.18
N HIS A 26 -12.81 3.27 2.65
CA HIS A 26 -13.34 1.97 2.29
C HIS A 26 -14.60 2.18 1.46
N MET A 27 -14.56 1.68 0.23
CA MET A 27 -15.67 1.75 -0.73
C MET A 27 -16.25 0.35 -0.90
N LEU A 28 -17.51 0.18 -0.53
CA LEU A 28 -18.22 -1.06 -0.75
C LEU A 28 -18.99 -0.98 -2.06
N ALA A 29 -18.76 -1.93 -2.95
CA ALA A 29 -19.36 -2.00 -4.26
C ALA A 29 -20.32 -3.18 -4.38
N HIS A 30 -21.40 -3.01 -5.13
CA HIS A 30 -22.28 -4.08 -5.59
C HIS A 30 -22.93 -3.72 -6.93
N MET A 31 -23.53 -4.70 -7.59
CA MET A 31 -24.30 -4.46 -8.81
C MET A 31 -25.79 -4.31 -8.49
N GLU A 32 -26.40 -3.25 -9.00
CA GLU A 32 -27.82 -3.01 -8.94
C GLU A 32 -28.34 -2.62 -10.33
N ASN A 33 -29.32 -3.33 -10.86
CA ASN A 33 -29.91 -3.09 -12.20
C ASN A 33 -28.84 -2.95 -13.31
N GLY A 34 -27.79 -3.78 -13.27
CA GLY A 34 -26.70 -3.78 -14.25
C GLY A 34 -25.70 -2.62 -14.11
N LYS A 35 -25.81 -1.81 -13.05
CA LYS A 35 -24.90 -0.70 -12.74
C LYS A 35 -24.14 -0.97 -11.45
N MET A 36 -22.91 -0.51 -11.37
CA MET A 36 -22.13 -0.55 -10.14
C MET A 36 -22.57 0.57 -9.21
N VAL A 37 -22.93 0.20 -7.98
CA VAL A 37 -23.22 1.13 -6.89
C VAL A 37 -22.02 1.10 -5.93
N LEU A 38 -21.56 2.29 -5.53
CA LEU A 38 -20.44 2.50 -4.61
C LEU A 38 -20.95 3.21 -3.37
N GLU A 39 -20.61 2.69 -2.20
CA GLU A 39 -20.94 3.25 -0.90
C GLU A 39 -19.65 3.46 -0.09
N GLU A 40 -19.34 4.71 0.31
CA GLU A 40 -18.27 4.96 1.26
C GLU A 40 -18.73 4.58 2.67
N ILE A 41 -18.10 3.56 3.25
CA ILE A 41 -18.52 3.01 4.54
C ILE A 41 -17.59 3.42 5.70
N TYR A 42 -16.36 3.82 5.38
CA TYR A 42 -15.39 4.27 6.36
C TYR A 42 -14.35 5.19 5.73
N ARG A 43 -13.94 6.21 6.48
CA ARG A 43 -12.87 7.15 6.10
C ARG A 43 -12.01 7.47 7.32
N PHE A 44 -10.71 7.62 7.09
CA PHE A 44 -9.72 7.97 8.11
C PHE A 44 -8.67 8.93 7.56
N PRO A 45 -8.06 9.78 8.42
CA PRO A 45 -6.95 10.63 8.02
C PRO A 45 -5.67 9.82 7.86
N ASN A 46 -4.79 10.27 6.95
CA ASN A 46 -3.43 9.77 6.81
C ASN A 46 -2.45 10.94 6.76
N SER A 47 -1.26 10.75 7.28
CA SER A 47 -0.16 11.70 7.23
C SER A 47 1.15 11.00 7.49
N MET A 48 2.24 11.58 6.98
CA MET A 48 3.58 11.20 7.39
C MET A 48 3.85 11.73 8.80
N THR A 49 4.59 10.96 9.58
CA THR A 49 5.09 11.37 10.91
C THR A 49 6.61 11.50 10.87
N GLU A 50 7.19 12.19 11.83
CA GLU A 50 8.64 12.27 11.99
C GLU A 50 9.09 11.30 13.09
N LYS A 51 10.10 10.47 12.75
CA LYS A 51 10.72 9.54 13.69
C LYS A 51 12.23 9.51 13.48
N ALA A 52 12.99 9.80 14.52
CA ALA A 52 14.45 9.86 14.48
C ALA A 52 15.02 10.74 13.33
N GLY A 53 14.36 11.86 13.00
CA GLY A 53 14.76 12.78 11.94
C GLY A 53 14.37 12.35 10.51
N HIS A 54 13.57 11.32 10.38
CA HIS A 54 13.06 10.81 9.10
C HIS A 54 11.54 10.90 9.03
N LYS A 55 11.00 11.13 7.83
CA LYS A 55 9.57 11.03 7.54
C LYS A 55 9.20 9.58 7.29
N VAL A 56 8.21 9.09 8.03
CA VAL A 56 7.78 7.69 7.97
C VAL A 56 6.26 7.57 7.89
N TRP A 57 5.79 6.41 7.43
CA TRP A 57 4.40 6.01 7.49
C TRP A 57 4.16 5.10 8.69
N GLU A 58 3.08 5.35 9.43
CA GLU A 58 2.66 4.50 10.55
C GLU A 58 1.84 3.30 10.02
N VAL A 59 2.55 2.34 9.41
CA VAL A 59 1.89 1.20 8.72
C VAL A 59 1.05 0.33 9.66
N ASP A 60 1.43 0.21 10.92
CA ASP A 60 0.64 -0.53 11.91
C ASP A 60 -0.70 0.16 12.17
N ARG A 61 -0.69 1.48 12.34
CA ARG A 61 -1.92 2.26 12.46
C ARG A 61 -2.80 2.14 11.21
N LEU A 62 -2.20 2.24 10.02
CA LEU A 62 -2.94 2.09 8.77
C LEU A 62 -3.56 0.69 8.63
N PHE A 63 -2.88 -0.34 9.11
CA PHE A 63 -3.43 -1.68 9.13
C PHE A 63 -4.64 -1.80 10.08
N GLU A 64 -4.59 -1.18 11.26
CA GLU A 64 -5.75 -1.10 12.16
C GLU A 64 -6.94 -0.37 11.52
N GLU A 65 -6.69 0.67 10.72
CA GLU A 65 -7.74 1.36 9.96
C GLU A 65 -8.37 0.45 8.89
N ILE A 66 -7.55 -0.38 8.22
CA ILE A 66 -8.05 -1.39 7.28
C ILE A 66 -8.99 -2.37 8.00
N LEU A 67 -8.57 -2.90 9.15
CA LEU A 67 -9.39 -3.82 9.95
C LEU A 67 -10.67 -3.15 10.46
N THR A 68 -10.60 -1.88 10.83
CA THR A 68 -11.78 -1.10 11.27
C THR A 68 -12.82 -0.99 10.18
N GLY A 69 -12.41 -0.65 8.94
CA GLY A 69 -13.34 -0.61 7.81
C GLY A 69 -13.92 -1.98 7.45
N MET A 70 -13.15 -3.06 7.58
CA MET A 70 -13.66 -4.42 7.41
C MET A 70 -14.73 -4.76 8.47
N LYS A 71 -14.54 -4.35 9.73
CA LYS A 71 -15.56 -4.52 10.78
C LYS A 71 -16.86 -3.78 10.47
N LYS A 72 -16.77 -2.60 9.82
CA LYS A 72 -17.97 -1.87 9.36
C LYS A 72 -18.80 -2.69 8.39
N CYS A 73 -18.18 -3.42 7.46
CA CYS A 73 -18.91 -4.33 6.57
C CYS A 73 -19.71 -5.39 7.36
N LEU A 74 -19.09 -5.97 8.40
CA LEU A 74 -19.75 -6.95 9.28
C LEU A 74 -20.92 -6.33 10.04
N GLU A 75 -20.73 -5.14 10.63
CA GLU A 75 -21.79 -4.41 11.35
C GLU A 75 -22.98 -4.08 10.46
N MET A 76 -22.74 -3.83 9.17
CA MET A 76 -23.80 -3.57 8.17
C MET A 76 -24.43 -4.83 7.60
N GLY A 77 -23.95 -6.03 7.97
CA GLY A 77 -24.40 -7.29 7.37
C GLY A 77 -24.03 -7.43 5.88
N LYS A 78 -23.07 -6.64 5.37
CA LYS A 78 -22.64 -6.61 3.97
C LYS A 78 -21.23 -7.20 3.84
N ILE A 79 -21.12 -8.51 3.96
CA ILE A 79 -19.81 -9.19 3.93
C ILE A 79 -19.23 -9.19 2.50
N PRO A 80 -18.06 -8.62 2.27
CA PRO A 80 -17.44 -8.62 0.94
C PRO A 80 -17.05 -10.03 0.49
N HIS A 81 -17.34 -10.35 -0.77
CA HIS A 81 -16.87 -11.58 -1.42
C HIS A 81 -15.34 -11.53 -1.68
N SER A 82 -14.82 -10.36 -1.96
CA SER A 82 -13.39 -10.10 -2.10
C SER A 82 -13.06 -8.65 -1.75
N MET A 83 -11.78 -8.39 -1.52
CA MET A 83 -11.28 -7.04 -1.30
C MET A 83 -9.96 -6.80 -2.03
N GLY A 84 -9.71 -5.54 -2.33
CA GLY A 84 -8.43 -5.04 -2.83
C GLY A 84 -8.00 -3.82 -2.05
N ILE A 85 -6.70 -3.62 -1.96
CA ILE A 85 -6.09 -2.46 -1.31
C ILE A 85 -5.23 -1.73 -2.33
N ASP A 86 -5.43 -0.44 -2.45
CA ASP A 86 -4.57 0.47 -3.19
C ASP A 86 -4.00 1.53 -2.25
N THR A 87 -2.76 1.96 -2.52
CA THR A 87 -2.09 3.00 -1.74
C THR A 87 -1.35 3.96 -2.68
N TRP A 88 -0.64 4.95 -2.09
CA TRP A 88 0.33 5.74 -2.83
C TRP A 88 1.47 4.86 -3.36
N ALA A 89 2.14 5.31 -4.41
CA ALA A 89 3.23 4.56 -5.05
C ALA A 89 4.59 4.74 -4.35
N VAL A 90 5.59 4.03 -4.85
CA VAL A 90 7.05 4.09 -4.63
C VAL A 90 7.58 3.64 -3.28
N ASP A 91 6.78 3.66 -2.23
CA ASP A 91 7.21 3.28 -0.88
C ASP A 91 7.04 1.79 -0.62
N PHE A 92 7.88 1.27 0.23
CA PHE A 92 8.00 -0.16 0.51
C PHE A 92 8.43 -0.40 1.96
N VAL A 93 8.30 -1.64 2.37
CA VAL A 93 8.92 -2.19 3.59
C VAL A 93 9.93 -3.27 3.21
N LEU A 94 10.90 -3.47 4.08
CA LEU A 94 11.86 -4.58 4.01
C LEU A 94 11.58 -5.55 5.14
N LEU A 95 11.56 -6.84 4.83
CA LEU A 95 11.35 -7.90 5.79
C LEU A 95 12.61 -8.75 5.92
N ASP A 96 12.87 -9.26 7.14
CA ASP A 96 13.93 -10.23 7.41
C ASP A 96 13.52 -11.67 7.04
N GLU A 97 14.36 -12.63 7.39
CA GLU A 97 14.11 -14.06 7.14
C GLU A 97 12.91 -14.63 7.90
N ASN A 98 12.47 -13.96 8.98
CA ASN A 98 11.33 -14.33 9.80
C ASN A 98 10.08 -13.51 9.47
N ASP A 99 10.07 -12.81 8.33
CA ASP A 99 8.99 -11.93 7.88
C ASP A 99 8.72 -10.72 8.80
N LYS A 100 9.70 -10.34 9.61
CA LYS A 100 9.61 -9.13 10.44
C LYS A 100 10.10 -7.91 9.69
N MET A 101 9.36 -6.82 9.82
CA MET A 101 9.73 -5.55 9.22
C MET A 101 11.05 -5.04 9.82
N LEU A 102 11.95 -4.64 8.93
CA LEU A 102 13.25 -4.06 9.25
C LEU A 102 13.18 -2.53 9.15
N GLY A 103 13.37 -1.88 10.30
CA GLY A 103 13.26 -0.42 10.38
C GLY A 103 11.83 0.08 10.20
N ASP A 104 11.72 1.33 9.78
CA ASP A 104 10.43 2.00 9.56
C ASP A 104 10.10 2.08 8.06
N ALA A 105 8.81 2.18 7.73
CA ALA A 105 8.35 2.45 6.38
C ALA A 105 8.62 3.93 6.04
N ALA A 106 9.79 4.22 5.48
CA ALA A 106 10.17 5.59 5.15
C ALA A 106 9.29 6.16 4.04
N ALA A 107 8.87 7.40 4.21
CA ALA A 107 7.98 8.07 3.28
C ALA A 107 8.75 8.66 2.09
N TYR A 108 8.11 8.73 0.92
CA TYR A 108 8.72 9.23 -0.31
C TYR A 108 9.16 10.71 -0.24
N ARG A 109 8.66 11.48 0.73
CA ARG A 109 9.07 12.87 0.99
C ARG A 109 10.19 13.00 2.03
N ASP A 110 10.80 11.88 2.42
CA ASP A 110 11.99 11.88 3.28
C ASP A 110 13.21 12.35 2.49
N ASP A 111 14.06 13.16 3.12
CA ASP A 111 15.24 13.74 2.46
C ASP A 111 16.40 12.73 2.27
N ARG A 112 16.23 11.47 2.72
CA ARG A 112 17.25 10.41 2.61
C ARG A 112 17.71 10.13 1.17
N THR A 113 16.90 10.48 0.18
CA THR A 113 17.19 10.26 -1.24
C THR A 113 17.92 11.43 -1.92
N LYS A 114 18.20 12.50 -1.18
CA LYS A 114 18.93 13.65 -1.71
C LYS A 114 20.31 13.20 -2.22
N ASP A 115 20.65 13.58 -3.46
CA ASP A 115 21.91 13.24 -4.14
C ASP A 115 22.22 11.74 -4.31
N ILE A 116 21.27 10.86 -4.07
CA ILE A 116 21.43 9.39 -4.20
C ILE A 116 21.47 8.95 -5.68
N ASP A 117 20.88 9.70 -6.58
CA ASP A 117 20.89 9.43 -8.02
C ASP A 117 22.31 9.24 -8.57
N LYS A 118 23.28 10.02 -8.14
CA LYS A 118 24.69 9.88 -8.52
C LYS A 118 25.26 8.48 -8.21
N ALA A 119 24.79 7.86 -7.13
CA ALA A 119 25.21 6.50 -6.76
C ALA A 119 24.53 5.43 -7.63
N VAL A 120 23.28 5.64 -8.01
CA VAL A 120 22.56 4.75 -8.93
C VAL A 120 23.20 4.82 -10.33
N TYR A 121 23.55 6.01 -10.79
CA TYR A 121 24.14 6.23 -12.12
C TYR A 121 25.53 5.64 -12.31
N GLN A 122 26.18 5.17 -11.24
CA GLN A 122 27.38 4.35 -11.36
C GLN A 122 27.10 2.93 -11.92
N PHE A 123 25.85 2.47 -11.85
CA PHE A 123 25.43 1.15 -12.31
C PHE A 123 24.55 1.19 -13.55
N VAL A 124 23.70 2.21 -13.67
CA VAL A 124 22.75 2.36 -14.78
C VAL A 124 22.48 3.86 -14.99
N SER A 125 22.62 4.33 -16.24
CA SER A 125 22.42 5.74 -16.57
C SER A 125 20.94 6.16 -16.44
N GLU A 126 20.69 7.45 -16.26
CA GLU A 126 19.34 8.02 -16.26
C GLU A 126 18.60 7.72 -17.57
N THR A 127 19.29 7.86 -18.71
CA THR A 127 18.74 7.56 -20.03
C THR A 127 18.33 6.10 -20.16
N GLU A 128 19.17 5.18 -19.68
CA GLU A 128 18.85 3.75 -19.72
C GLU A 128 17.66 3.42 -18.82
N LEU A 129 17.59 3.98 -17.60
CA LEU A 129 16.44 3.82 -16.71
C LEU A 129 15.16 4.29 -17.39
N TYR A 130 15.18 5.48 -17.99
CA TYR A 130 14.01 5.99 -18.68
C TYR A 130 13.62 5.13 -19.89
N THR A 131 14.59 4.71 -20.70
CA THR A 131 14.35 3.87 -21.87
C THR A 131 13.70 2.53 -21.49
N ARG A 132 14.14 1.93 -20.38
CA ARG A 132 13.60 0.64 -19.92
C ARG A 132 12.24 0.74 -19.25
N THR A 133 11.98 1.82 -18.53
CA THR A 133 10.81 1.92 -17.64
C THR A 133 9.74 2.88 -18.13
N GLY A 134 10.08 3.88 -18.96
CA GLY A 134 9.20 5.00 -19.31
C GLY A 134 8.86 5.92 -18.13
N ILE A 135 9.51 5.74 -16.98
CA ILE A 135 9.22 6.47 -15.75
C ILE A 135 10.10 7.71 -15.64
N GLN A 136 9.46 8.87 -15.50
CA GLN A 136 10.14 10.12 -15.26
C GLN A 136 10.98 10.05 -13.96
N LYS A 137 12.21 10.58 -14.00
CA LYS A 137 13.05 10.73 -12.82
C LYS A 137 12.35 11.59 -11.77
N GLN A 138 12.23 11.03 -10.57
CA GLN A 138 11.89 11.72 -9.34
C GLN A 138 12.80 11.20 -8.23
N ASN A 139 13.27 12.07 -7.36
CA ASN A 139 14.19 11.67 -6.29
C ASN A 139 13.63 10.58 -5.36
N PHE A 140 12.32 10.49 -5.29
CA PHE A 140 11.60 9.52 -4.48
C PHE A 140 11.33 8.17 -5.18
N ASN A 141 11.72 7.98 -6.44
CA ASN A 141 11.49 6.70 -7.10
C ASN A 141 12.18 5.57 -6.32
N THR A 142 11.54 4.41 -6.28
CA THR A 142 11.92 3.26 -5.44
C THR A 142 13.40 2.88 -5.58
N ILE A 143 13.98 2.98 -6.78
CA ILE A 143 15.39 2.66 -7.02
C ILE A 143 16.33 3.55 -6.20
N TYR A 144 16.02 4.85 -6.09
CA TYR A 144 16.81 5.79 -5.27
C TYR A 144 16.60 5.53 -3.78
N GLN A 145 15.39 5.20 -3.37
CA GLN A 145 15.09 4.84 -1.98
C GLN A 145 15.86 3.57 -1.56
N LEU A 146 15.88 2.52 -2.39
CA LEU A 146 16.66 1.31 -2.14
C LEU A 146 18.16 1.58 -2.06
N MET A 147 18.68 2.42 -2.97
CA MET A 147 20.09 2.82 -2.93
C MET A 147 20.40 3.62 -1.67
N ALA A 148 19.49 4.47 -1.20
CA ALA A 148 19.65 5.18 0.06
C ALA A 148 19.79 4.22 1.23
N VAL A 149 18.91 3.22 1.34
CA VAL A 149 19.01 2.18 2.38
C VAL A 149 20.33 1.44 2.29
N LYS A 150 20.73 0.99 1.09
CA LYS A 150 22.00 0.26 0.88
C LYS A 150 23.21 1.07 1.32
N LYS A 151 23.24 2.39 1.07
CA LYS A 151 24.38 3.26 1.41
C LYS A 151 24.38 3.71 2.86
N GLN A 152 23.22 4.09 3.38
CA GLN A 152 23.11 4.71 4.71
C GLN A 152 22.95 3.68 5.82
N ASN A 153 22.35 2.51 5.51
CA ASN A 153 22.18 1.43 6.46
C ASN A 153 22.48 0.05 5.83
N PRO A 154 23.74 -0.22 5.47
CA PRO A 154 24.11 -1.47 4.79
C PRO A 154 23.84 -2.72 5.65
N GLN A 155 23.87 -2.59 6.98
CA GLN A 155 23.56 -3.70 7.88
C GLN A 155 22.08 -4.08 7.83
N LEU A 156 21.17 -3.10 7.79
CA LEU A 156 19.74 -3.35 7.58
C LEU A 156 19.52 -3.96 6.19
N PHE A 157 20.14 -3.39 5.17
CA PHE A 157 19.99 -3.87 3.80
C PHE A 157 20.45 -5.33 3.64
N SER A 158 21.54 -5.74 4.31
CA SER A 158 22.06 -7.12 4.25
C SER A 158 21.13 -8.16 4.92
N LYS A 159 20.33 -7.72 5.89
CA LYS A 159 19.33 -8.59 6.58
C LYS A 159 18.03 -8.72 5.80
N ALA A 160 17.77 -7.82 4.86
CA ALA A 160 16.54 -7.83 4.08
C ALA A 160 16.49 -9.07 3.16
N LYS A 161 15.40 -9.81 3.23
CA LYS A 161 15.12 -10.99 2.40
C LYS A 161 13.96 -10.75 1.45
N THR A 162 13.03 -9.89 1.82
CA THR A 162 11.84 -9.56 1.02
C THR A 162 11.62 -8.06 1.03
N MET A 163 11.26 -7.52 -0.12
CA MET A 163 10.74 -6.16 -0.28
C MET A 163 9.28 -6.27 -0.70
N LEU A 164 8.40 -5.60 0.01
CA LEU A 164 6.99 -5.48 -0.35
C LEU A 164 6.62 -4.01 -0.52
N MET A 165 5.93 -3.68 -1.61
CA MET A 165 5.29 -2.37 -1.72
C MET A 165 4.21 -2.24 -0.64
N ILE A 166 3.86 -1.02 -0.26
CA ILE A 166 2.93 -0.81 0.86
C ILE A 166 1.61 -1.58 0.70
N PRO A 167 0.92 -1.58 -0.45
CA PRO A 167 -0.31 -2.37 -0.59
C PRO A 167 -0.06 -3.88 -0.49
N ASP A 168 1.06 -4.37 -1.01
CA ASP A 168 1.42 -5.79 -0.92
C ASP A 168 1.73 -6.19 0.52
N TYR A 169 2.35 -5.29 1.30
CA TYR A 169 2.57 -5.51 2.72
C TYR A 169 1.25 -5.66 3.49
N PHE A 170 0.25 -4.83 3.21
CA PHE A 170 -1.06 -4.98 3.84
C PHE A 170 -1.76 -6.30 3.43
N HIS A 171 -1.65 -6.70 2.16
CA HIS A 171 -2.15 -8.00 1.72
C HIS A 171 -1.41 -9.14 2.43
N PHE A 172 -0.09 -9.04 2.58
CA PHE A 172 0.69 -10.01 3.35
C PHE A 172 0.24 -10.10 4.81
N LEU A 173 0.01 -8.97 5.50
CA LEU A 173 -0.49 -8.96 6.88
C LEU A 173 -1.87 -9.63 7.02
N LEU A 174 -2.75 -9.50 6.01
CA LEU A 174 -4.08 -10.12 6.00
C LEU A 174 -4.04 -11.61 5.69
N THR A 175 -3.12 -12.07 4.85
CA THR A 175 -3.17 -13.41 4.25
C THR A 175 -2.02 -14.32 4.67
N GLY A 176 -0.92 -13.77 5.16
CA GLY A 176 0.34 -14.49 5.40
C GLY A 176 1.05 -14.93 4.11
N LYS A 177 0.62 -14.44 2.93
CA LYS A 177 1.22 -14.77 1.61
C LYS A 177 1.92 -13.55 1.03
N ARG A 178 3.13 -13.77 0.47
CA ARG A 178 3.95 -12.78 -0.23
C ARG A 178 3.66 -12.79 -1.71
#